data_8a7355630c70c3d0f5400e027f43624c
#
_entry.id   8a7355630c70c3d0f5400e027f43624c
#
_cell.length_a   1.000
_cell.length_b   1.000
_cell.length_c   1.000
_cell.angle_alpha   90.00
_cell.angle_beta   90.00
_cell.angle_gamma   90.00
#
_symmetry.space_group_name_H-M   'P 1'
#
loop_
_entity.id
_entity.type
_entity.pdbx_description
1 polymer ?
#
loop_
_entity_poly.entity_id
_entity_poly.type
_entity_poly.pdbx_seq_one_letter_code
_entity_poly.pdbx_strand_id
1 'polypeptide(L)'
;MKISRRTFTQNMAGSLLTFSLLKSLDKVDALANTVSPIVRKWLIEMEHLTQQLRQGQIKSTEWQSQIESLLSRVDLKDLLTAIDFDKLSKTAVFPEDHESAEDVDFSQNKGLPGELSFAPYFYAMKKGTAIVPHGHRNMASMHMMLKGRSHCWQFERVSDEAQYLTIRPTEDKELGVGAVTTVSDHRTNIHWFRALSEPVFMFNIGVFRINPSEAFNGRDCIDPLGGEKLKDGLIRARRIEIKEAYALYGKS
;
A
#
# COMPACT_ATOMS: atom_id res chain seq x y z
N MET A 1 -2.24 -29.91 -17.66
CA MET A 1 -1.13 -29.08 -18.17
C MET A 1 0.09 -29.35 -17.27
N LYS A 2 1.13 -30.03 -17.78
CA LYS A 2 2.31 -30.41 -16.97
C LYS A 2 3.24 -29.18 -16.89
N ILE A 3 3.44 -28.63 -15.69
CA ILE A 3 4.43 -27.58 -15.43
C ILE A 3 5.83 -28.19 -15.60
N SER A 4 6.64 -27.58 -16.44
CA SER A 4 8.00 -28.06 -16.76
C SER A 4 8.90 -27.96 -15.52
N ARG A 5 9.69 -28.98 -15.24
CA ARG A 5 10.69 -29.01 -14.16
C ARG A 5 11.71 -27.84 -14.23
N ARG A 6 11.87 -27.24 -15.41
CA ARG A 6 12.78 -26.11 -15.64
C ARG A 6 12.31 -24.79 -15.03
N THR A 7 10.99 -24.56 -15.02
CA THR A 7 10.37 -23.33 -14.41
C THR A 7 10.43 -23.39 -12.88
N PHE A 8 10.33 -24.60 -12.31
CA PHE A 8 10.41 -24.79 -10.85
C PHE A 8 11.83 -24.53 -10.31
N THR A 9 12.87 -24.95 -11.03
CA THR A 9 14.28 -24.72 -10.63
C THR A 9 14.70 -23.25 -10.75
N GLN A 10 14.16 -22.48 -11.70
CA GLN A 10 14.49 -21.04 -11.81
C GLN A 10 13.88 -20.22 -10.66
N ASN A 11 12.67 -20.55 -10.23
CA ASN A 11 12.03 -19.87 -9.09
C ASN A 11 12.68 -20.24 -7.75
N MET A 12 13.24 -21.46 -7.62
CA MET A 12 14.00 -21.84 -6.42
C MET A 12 15.38 -21.18 -6.36
N ALA A 13 16.03 -20.94 -7.51
CA ALA A 13 17.34 -20.27 -7.54
C ALA A 13 17.23 -18.79 -7.10
N GLY A 14 16.17 -18.09 -7.48
CA GLY A 14 15.89 -16.72 -6.99
C GLY A 14 15.68 -16.66 -5.48
N SER A 15 14.93 -17.60 -4.91
CA SER A 15 14.73 -17.70 -3.46
C SER A 15 16.00 -18.02 -2.67
N LEU A 16 16.88 -18.85 -3.23
CA LEU A 16 18.14 -19.25 -2.58
C LEU A 16 19.18 -18.11 -2.60
N LEU A 17 19.22 -17.28 -3.63
CA LEU A 17 20.10 -16.12 -3.68
C LEU A 17 19.71 -15.04 -2.68
N THR A 18 18.42 -14.81 -2.48
CA THR A 18 17.91 -13.89 -1.45
C THR A 18 18.24 -14.38 -0.03
N PHE A 19 18.14 -15.69 0.21
CA PHE A 19 18.53 -16.30 1.50
C PHE A 19 20.04 -16.24 1.77
N SER A 20 20.88 -16.31 0.76
CA SER A 20 22.34 -16.25 0.89
C SER A 20 22.82 -14.83 1.19
N LEU A 21 22.26 -13.82 0.57
CA LEU A 21 22.54 -12.40 0.87
C LEU A 21 22.09 -12.01 2.29
N LEU A 22 20.95 -12.50 2.74
CA LEU A 22 20.44 -12.24 4.10
C LEU A 22 21.33 -12.88 5.19
N LYS A 23 21.92 -14.07 4.94
CA LYS A 23 22.86 -14.71 5.87
C LYS A 23 24.18 -13.96 6.05
N SER A 24 24.61 -13.19 5.06
CA SER A 24 25.84 -12.38 5.17
C SER A 24 25.66 -11.12 6.01
N LEU A 25 24.41 -10.64 6.15
CA LEU A 25 24.08 -9.45 6.95
C LEU A 25 23.95 -9.76 8.46
N ASP A 26 23.66 -11.01 8.83
CA ASP A 26 23.51 -11.43 10.25
C ASP A 26 24.82 -11.35 11.06
N LYS A 27 25.95 -11.07 10.44
CA LYS A 27 27.27 -11.08 11.10
C LYS A 27 27.81 -9.70 11.48
N VAL A 28 27.14 -8.61 11.11
CA VAL A 28 27.75 -7.28 11.17
C VAL A 28 27.37 -6.43 12.38
N ASP A 29 26.25 -6.64 13.09
CA ASP A 29 25.93 -5.70 14.18
C ASP A 29 25.15 -6.28 15.36
N ALA A 30 25.87 -6.74 16.39
CA ALA A 30 25.27 -7.19 17.66
C ALA A 30 25.02 -6.07 18.68
N LEU A 31 25.36 -4.80 18.41
CA LEU A 31 25.47 -3.78 19.46
C LEU A 31 24.72 -2.45 19.27
N ALA A 32 23.91 -2.27 18.22
CA ALA A 32 23.27 -0.96 18.01
C ALA A 32 21.90 -1.03 17.28
N ASN A 33 20.98 -1.93 17.65
CA ASN A 33 19.71 -2.02 16.94
C ASN A 33 18.51 -1.81 17.87
N THR A 34 17.83 -0.69 17.66
CA THR A 34 16.50 -0.41 18.22
C THR A 34 15.37 -1.22 17.52
N VAL A 35 15.66 -1.85 16.38
CA VAL A 35 14.70 -2.59 15.56
C VAL A 35 14.99 -4.07 15.56
N SER A 36 13.95 -4.90 15.73
CA SER A 36 14.02 -6.34 15.66
C SER A 36 14.70 -6.80 14.34
N PRO A 37 15.61 -7.81 14.39
CA PRO A 37 16.22 -8.38 13.20
C PRO A 37 15.21 -8.82 12.14
N ILE A 38 14.02 -9.23 12.54
CA ILE A 38 12.93 -9.65 11.65
C ILE A 38 12.40 -8.45 10.85
N VAL A 39 12.14 -7.32 11.50
CA VAL A 39 11.66 -6.10 10.81
C VAL A 39 12.72 -5.54 9.88
N ARG A 40 13.99 -5.56 10.29
CA ARG A 40 15.09 -5.16 9.40
C ARG A 40 15.16 -6.01 8.14
N LYS A 41 15.04 -7.33 8.25
CA LYS A 41 14.97 -8.22 7.09
C LYS A 41 13.79 -7.88 6.19
N TRP A 42 12.64 -7.64 6.77
CA TRP A 42 11.44 -7.25 6.07
C TRP A 42 11.62 -5.94 5.30
N LEU A 43 12.22 -4.90 5.90
CA LEU A 43 12.50 -3.63 5.23
C LEU A 43 13.47 -3.78 4.07
N ILE A 44 14.51 -4.60 4.21
CA ILE A 44 15.47 -4.90 3.14
C ILE A 44 14.79 -5.65 2.00
N GLU A 45 13.93 -6.62 2.29
CA GLU A 45 13.18 -7.38 1.29
C GLU A 45 12.19 -6.47 0.55
N MET A 46 11.52 -5.57 1.27
CA MET A 46 10.64 -4.53 0.71
C MET A 46 11.40 -3.61 -0.25
N GLU A 47 12.56 -3.12 0.17
CA GLU A 47 13.42 -2.27 -0.66
C GLU A 47 13.85 -2.99 -1.93
N HIS A 48 14.28 -4.24 -1.82
CA HIS A 48 14.67 -5.04 -2.97
C HIS A 48 13.54 -5.27 -3.97
N LEU A 49 12.33 -5.63 -3.47
CA LEU A 49 11.15 -5.79 -4.31
C LEU A 49 10.74 -4.48 -5.02
N THR A 50 10.89 -3.36 -4.32
CA THR A 50 10.57 -2.05 -4.89
C THR A 50 11.59 -1.63 -5.95
N GLN A 51 12.88 -1.92 -5.73
CA GLN A 51 13.92 -1.70 -6.74
C GLN A 51 13.67 -2.55 -8.00
N GLN A 52 13.32 -3.83 -7.84
CA GLN A 52 12.97 -4.70 -8.97
C GLN A 52 11.77 -4.16 -9.76
N LEU A 53 10.74 -3.64 -9.07
CA LEU A 53 9.60 -2.98 -9.71
C LEU A 53 10.04 -1.76 -10.52
N ARG A 54 10.84 -0.86 -9.94
CA ARG A 54 11.34 0.35 -10.62
C ARG A 54 12.25 0.04 -11.80
N GLN A 55 12.96 -1.08 -11.76
CA GLN A 55 13.83 -1.55 -12.86
C GLN A 55 13.06 -2.35 -13.93
N GLY A 56 11.74 -2.52 -13.77
CA GLY A 56 10.91 -3.29 -14.69
C GLY A 56 11.21 -4.80 -14.69
N GLN A 57 11.90 -5.30 -13.66
CA GLN A 57 12.23 -6.72 -13.51
C GLN A 57 11.04 -7.55 -13.07
N ILE A 58 10.09 -6.92 -12.34
CA ILE A 58 8.80 -7.50 -11.97
C ILE A 58 7.68 -6.54 -12.33
N LYS A 59 6.47 -7.08 -12.56
CA LYS A 59 5.26 -6.29 -12.81
C LYS A 59 4.67 -5.78 -11.49
N SER A 60 3.89 -4.72 -11.53
CA SER A 60 3.21 -4.18 -10.34
C SER A 60 2.27 -5.19 -9.68
N THR A 61 1.58 -6.04 -10.45
CA THR A 61 0.74 -7.13 -9.93
C THR A 61 1.54 -8.22 -9.23
N GLU A 62 2.76 -8.48 -9.68
CA GLU A 62 3.68 -9.41 -9.02
C GLU A 62 4.24 -8.79 -7.73
N TRP A 63 4.63 -7.52 -7.78
CA TRP A 63 5.02 -6.76 -6.59
C TRP A 63 3.92 -6.81 -5.51
N GLN A 64 2.65 -6.56 -5.88
CA GLN A 64 1.53 -6.65 -4.93
C GLN A 64 1.47 -8.02 -4.25
N SER A 65 1.55 -9.11 -5.01
CA SER A 65 1.47 -10.48 -4.46
C SER A 65 2.66 -10.80 -3.55
N GLN A 66 3.86 -10.32 -3.89
CA GLN A 66 5.05 -10.53 -3.08
C GLN A 66 5.01 -9.69 -1.79
N ILE A 67 4.53 -8.44 -1.86
CA ILE A 67 4.34 -7.58 -0.69
C ILE A 67 3.27 -8.14 0.26
N GLU A 68 2.14 -8.63 -0.26
CA GLU A 68 1.11 -9.30 0.55
C GLU A 68 1.69 -10.50 1.30
N SER A 69 2.47 -11.34 0.59
CA SER A 69 3.17 -12.46 1.20
C SER A 69 4.23 -12.03 2.23
N LEU A 70 4.96 -10.95 1.96
CA LEU A 70 5.96 -10.41 2.86
C LEU A 70 5.32 -9.93 4.17
N LEU A 71 4.23 -9.16 4.06
CA LEU A 71 3.51 -8.59 5.20
C LEU A 71 2.81 -9.64 6.06
N SER A 72 2.37 -10.75 5.48
CA SER A 72 1.78 -11.86 6.26
C SER A 72 2.77 -12.52 7.22
N ARG A 73 4.07 -12.26 7.07
CA ARG A 73 5.16 -12.81 7.91
C ARG A 73 5.70 -11.83 8.94
N VAL A 74 5.23 -10.57 8.90
CA VAL A 74 5.67 -9.53 9.84
C VAL A 74 4.85 -9.62 11.12
N ASP A 75 5.53 -9.71 12.26
CA ASP A 75 4.86 -9.54 13.55
C ASP A 75 4.45 -8.08 13.73
N LEU A 76 3.17 -7.86 14.00
CA LEU A 76 2.61 -6.51 14.13
C LEU A 76 3.28 -5.73 15.26
N LYS A 77 3.60 -6.37 16.38
CA LYS A 77 4.25 -5.73 17.53
C LYS A 77 5.63 -5.21 17.14
N ASP A 78 6.38 -6.01 16.38
CA ASP A 78 7.71 -5.63 15.90
C ASP A 78 7.62 -4.44 14.94
N LEU A 79 6.62 -4.45 14.02
CA LEU A 79 6.37 -3.33 13.12
C LEU A 79 6.00 -2.05 13.89
N LEU A 80 5.08 -2.13 14.85
CA LEU A 80 4.68 -0.99 15.69
C LEU A 80 5.88 -0.37 16.42
N THR A 81 6.80 -1.21 16.90
CA THR A 81 8.04 -0.75 17.52
C THR A 81 8.96 -0.06 16.51
N ALA A 82 9.09 -0.63 15.31
CA ALA A 82 10.00 -0.12 14.28
C ALA A 82 9.59 1.24 13.72
N ILE A 83 8.29 1.52 13.63
CA ILE A 83 7.76 2.81 13.16
C ILE A 83 7.61 3.84 14.28
N ASP A 84 7.95 3.51 15.53
CA ASP A 84 7.69 4.35 16.71
C ASP A 84 6.20 4.73 16.83
N PHE A 85 5.34 3.70 16.79
CA PHE A 85 3.88 3.87 16.81
C PHE A 85 3.40 4.72 17.99
N ASP A 86 4.02 4.58 19.16
CA ASP A 86 3.64 5.35 20.36
C ASP A 86 3.85 6.85 20.16
N LYS A 87 4.93 7.25 19.50
CA LYS A 87 5.19 8.64 19.14
C LYS A 87 4.20 9.11 18.09
N LEU A 88 4.12 8.43 16.94
CA LEU A 88 3.23 8.78 15.84
C LEU A 88 1.76 8.88 16.29
N SER A 89 1.28 7.92 17.08
CA SER A 89 -0.11 7.93 17.54
C SER A 89 -0.44 9.06 18.52
N LYS A 90 0.56 9.58 19.28
CA LYS A 90 0.39 10.71 20.20
C LYS A 90 0.41 12.05 19.48
N THR A 91 1.17 12.18 18.39
CA THR A 91 1.29 13.41 17.60
C THR A 91 0.28 13.50 16.46
N ALA A 92 -0.42 12.40 16.17
CA ALA A 92 -1.37 12.32 15.07
C ALA A 92 -2.43 13.42 15.13
N VAL A 93 -2.64 14.08 14.01
CA VAL A 93 -3.72 15.06 13.83
C VAL A 93 -4.92 14.36 13.21
N PHE A 94 -6.13 14.77 13.60
CA PHE A 94 -7.38 14.18 13.11
C PHE A 94 -8.25 15.26 12.44
N PRO A 95 -8.07 15.48 11.12
CA PRO A 95 -8.94 16.38 10.37
C PRO A 95 -10.41 15.94 10.41
N GLU A 96 -11.33 16.88 10.11
CA GLU A 96 -12.76 16.63 10.24
C GLU A 96 -13.36 15.81 9.09
N ASP A 97 -12.71 15.81 7.91
CA ASP A 97 -13.29 15.30 6.67
C ASP A 97 -12.30 14.45 5.83
N HIS A 98 -11.06 14.25 6.31
CA HIS A 98 -10.04 13.50 5.61
C HIS A 98 -9.08 12.81 6.57
N GLU A 99 -8.16 12.03 6.03
CA GLU A 99 -7.04 11.44 6.75
C GLU A 99 -5.92 12.47 6.98
N SER A 100 -5.14 12.32 8.03
CA SER A 100 -3.79 12.87 8.09
C SER A 100 -2.78 11.84 7.60
N ALA A 101 -1.64 12.32 7.09
CA ALA A 101 -0.52 11.51 6.68
C ALA A 101 0.77 12.09 7.25
N GLU A 102 1.57 11.26 7.91
CA GLU A 102 2.88 11.60 8.43
C GLU A 102 3.92 10.65 7.83
N ASP A 103 5.11 11.17 7.53
CA ASP A 103 6.23 10.34 7.07
C ASP A 103 6.72 9.44 8.21
N VAL A 104 7.01 8.18 7.89
CA VAL A 104 7.67 7.26 8.84
C VAL A 104 9.17 7.29 8.59
N ASP A 105 9.92 7.66 9.61
CA ASP A 105 11.37 7.75 9.51
C ASP A 105 12.04 6.42 9.88
N PHE A 106 12.66 5.79 8.89
CA PHE A 106 13.50 4.60 9.07
C PHE A 106 15.01 4.90 9.07
N SER A 107 15.44 6.16 9.06
CA SER A 107 16.85 6.57 8.97
C SER A 107 17.70 6.05 10.13
N GLN A 108 17.08 5.81 11.30
CA GLN A 108 17.76 5.26 12.47
C GLN A 108 18.04 3.75 12.36
N ASN A 109 17.51 3.08 11.34
CA ASN A 109 17.69 1.66 11.14
C ASN A 109 18.98 1.40 10.34
N LYS A 110 20.06 1.06 11.03
CA LYS A 110 21.35 0.74 10.41
C LYS A 110 21.20 -0.39 9.39
N GLY A 111 21.85 -0.22 8.22
CA GLY A 111 21.88 -1.20 7.15
C GLY A 111 20.73 -1.10 6.12
N LEU A 112 19.86 -0.08 6.24
CA LEU A 112 19.01 0.35 5.14
C LEU A 112 19.78 1.34 4.26
N PRO A 113 19.43 1.46 2.96
CA PRO A 113 19.90 2.56 2.11
C PRO A 113 19.55 3.92 2.73
N GLY A 114 20.37 4.95 2.50
CA GLY A 114 20.09 6.31 2.95
C GLY A 114 18.82 6.90 2.31
N GLU A 115 18.49 6.48 1.09
CA GLU A 115 17.22 6.73 0.42
C GLU A 115 16.52 5.42 0.11
N LEU A 116 15.25 5.31 0.51
CA LEU A 116 14.42 4.16 0.19
C LEU A 116 13.77 4.36 -1.19
N SER A 117 13.60 3.26 -1.93
CA SER A 117 12.88 3.25 -3.21
C SER A 117 11.35 3.38 -3.04
N PHE A 118 10.87 3.41 -1.81
CA PHE A 118 9.46 3.60 -1.44
C PHE A 118 9.32 4.71 -0.40
N ALA A 119 8.12 5.26 -0.31
CA ALA A 119 7.75 6.26 0.70
C ALA A 119 6.85 5.62 1.75
N PRO A 120 7.30 5.51 3.01
CA PRO A 120 6.49 4.99 4.10
C PRO A 120 5.70 6.10 4.78
N TYR A 121 4.38 5.88 4.97
CA TYR A 121 3.47 6.81 5.63
C TYR A 121 2.71 6.18 6.77
N PHE A 122 2.35 7.03 7.72
CA PHE A 122 1.43 6.72 8.81
C PHE A 122 0.17 7.57 8.61
N TYR A 123 -0.97 6.91 8.37
CA TYR A 123 -2.26 7.56 8.25
C TYR A 123 -3.04 7.48 9.55
N ALA A 124 -3.69 8.59 9.91
CA ALA A 124 -4.61 8.65 11.02
C ALA A 124 -5.98 9.19 10.58
N MET A 125 -7.04 8.52 11.05
CA MET A 125 -8.44 8.91 10.78
C MET A 125 -9.25 8.81 12.06
N LYS A 126 -10.20 9.74 12.25
CA LYS A 126 -11.26 9.58 13.23
C LYS A 126 -12.47 8.87 12.63
N LYS A 127 -13.34 8.37 13.48
CA LYS A 127 -14.56 7.66 13.05
C LYS A 127 -15.38 8.52 12.09
N GLY A 128 -15.81 7.91 11.00
CA GLY A 128 -16.61 8.53 9.94
C GLY A 128 -15.82 9.26 8.87
N THR A 129 -14.52 9.59 9.10
CA THR A 129 -13.68 10.18 8.04
C THR A 129 -13.20 9.12 7.05
N ALA A 130 -12.78 9.56 5.87
CA ALA A 130 -12.43 8.68 4.78
C ALA A 130 -11.18 9.12 4.01
N ILE A 131 -10.42 8.14 3.52
CA ILE A 131 -9.60 8.27 2.32
C ILE A 131 -10.57 8.12 1.16
N VAL A 132 -10.86 9.22 0.46
CA VAL A 132 -11.93 9.28 -0.54
C VAL A 132 -11.68 8.39 -1.76
N PRO A 133 -12.71 8.01 -2.54
CA PRO A 133 -12.55 7.16 -3.72
C PRO A 133 -11.60 7.79 -4.74
N HIS A 134 -10.50 7.12 -5.03
CA HIS A 134 -9.54 7.57 -6.03
C HIS A 134 -8.72 6.42 -6.60
N GLY A 135 -8.22 6.61 -7.79
CA GLY A 135 -7.23 5.77 -8.44
C GLY A 135 -5.90 6.49 -8.61
N HIS A 136 -4.95 5.78 -9.19
CA HIS A 136 -3.60 6.28 -9.43
C HIS A 136 -3.13 5.97 -10.83
N ARG A 137 -2.04 6.64 -11.27
CA ARG A 137 -1.26 6.28 -12.45
C ARG A 137 0.21 6.28 -12.11
N ASN A 138 0.91 5.27 -12.60
CA ASN A 138 2.35 5.10 -12.46
C ASN A 138 2.76 5.00 -10.99
N MET A 139 1.96 4.24 -10.19
CA MET A 139 2.28 3.94 -8.81
C MET A 139 1.74 2.57 -8.35
N ALA A 140 2.34 2.08 -7.28
CA ALA A 140 1.82 0.97 -6.49
C ALA A 140 1.83 1.35 -5.02
N SER A 141 0.90 0.80 -4.26
CA SER A 141 0.80 1.10 -2.83
C SER A 141 0.28 -0.11 -2.05
N MET A 142 0.63 -0.16 -0.78
CA MET A 142 0.03 -1.07 0.19
C MET A 142 -0.43 -0.31 1.43
N HIS A 143 -1.48 -0.82 2.06
CA HIS A 143 -2.03 -0.30 3.31
C HIS A 143 -2.16 -1.45 4.30
N MET A 144 -1.70 -1.27 5.52
CA MET A 144 -1.85 -2.22 6.61
C MET A 144 -2.53 -1.56 7.81
N MET A 145 -3.58 -2.18 8.31
CA MET A 145 -4.29 -1.70 9.48
C MET A 145 -3.44 -1.91 10.73
N LEU A 146 -3.09 -0.85 11.44
CA LEU A 146 -2.33 -0.90 12.69
C LEU A 146 -3.24 -0.87 13.92
N LYS A 147 -4.34 -0.11 13.86
CA LYS A 147 -5.32 0.01 14.95
C LYS A 147 -6.69 0.40 14.41
N GLY A 148 -7.73 -0.07 15.09
CA GLY A 148 -9.10 0.23 14.75
C GLY A 148 -9.67 -0.66 13.65
N ARG A 149 -10.78 -0.22 13.05
CA ARG A 149 -11.46 -0.88 11.93
C ARG A 149 -11.80 0.14 10.86
N SER A 150 -11.69 -0.27 9.60
CA SER A 150 -12.08 0.53 8.45
C SER A 150 -12.88 -0.31 7.47
N HIS A 151 -13.82 0.30 6.77
CA HIS A 151 -14.43 -0.31 5.60
C HIS A 151 -13.59 0.03 4.37
N CYS A 152 -13.35 -0.96 3.52
CA CYS A 152 -12.55 -0.83 2.31
C CYS A 152 -13.37 -1.24 1.09
N TRP A 153 -13.38 -0.38 0.08
CA TRP A 153 -13.87 -0.67 -1.26
C TRP A 153 -12.70 -0.59 -2.24
N GLN A 154 -12.59 -1.60 -3.11
CA GLN A 154 -11.63 -1.58 -4.21
C GLN A 154 -12.32 -1.89 -5.54
N PHE A 155 -11.77 -1.33 -6.61
CA PHE A 155 -12.31 -1.49 -7.95
C PHE A 155 -11.17 -1.64 -8.97
N GLU A 156 -11.41 -2.47 -9.99
CA GLU A 156 -10.60 -2.47 -11.21
C GLU A 156 -10.97 -1.30 -12.11
N ARG A 157 -9.99 -0.69 -12.72
CA ARG A 157 -10.16 0.27 -13.81
C ARG A 157 -10.33 -0.49 -15.12
N VAL A 158 -11.54 -0.47 -15.71
CA VAL A 158 -11.88 -1.21 -16.93
C VAL A 158 -11.66 -0.37 -18.18
N SER A 159 -12.13 0.89 -18.18
CA SER A 159 -11.87 1.83 -19.26
C SER A 159 -11.74 3.26 -18.75
N ASP A 160 -11.16 4.11 -19.58
CA ASP A 160 -10.70 5.44 -19.23
C ASP A 160 -11.19 6.45 -20.27
N GLU A 161 -12.05 7.36 -19.85
CA GLU A 161 -12.55 8.47 -20.62
C GLU A 161 -12.08 9.79 -20.00
N ALA A 162 -12.16 10.90 -20.73
CA ALA A 162 -11.71 12.19 -20.22
C ALA A 162 -12.41 12.61 -18.93
N GLN A 163 -13.72 12.34 -18.81
CA GLN A 163 -14.55 12.77 -17.68
C GLN A 163 -15.08 11.60 -16.83
N TYR A 164 -14.86 10.36 -17.23
CA TYR A 164 -15.40 9.18 -16.58
C TYR A 164 -14.37 8.06 -16.49
N LEU A 165 -14.53 7.19 -15.50
CA LEU A 165 -13.93 5.87 -15.44
C LEU A 165 -15.01 4.82 -15.42
N THR A 166 -14.87 3.78 -16.24
CA THR A 166 -15.65 2.55 -16.04
C THR A 166 -14.87 1.65 -15.09
N ILE A 167 -15.50 1.30 -13.98
CA ILE A 167 -14.89 0.52 -12.91
C ILE A 167 -15.68 -0.74 -12.62
N ARG A 168 -15.00 -1.77 -12.13
CA ARG A 168 -15.58 -3.03 -11.65
C ARG A 168 -15.30 -3.19 -10.16
N PRO A 169 -16.33 -3.33 -9.29
CA PRO A 169 -16.11 -3.65 -7.88
C PRO A 169 -15.35 -4.98 -7.72
N THR A 170 -14.35 -4.99 -6.85
CA THR A 170 -13.54 -6.18 -6.53
C THR A 170 -13.56 -6.51 -5.06
N GLU A 171 -13.61 -5.50 -4.19
CA GLU A 171 -13.65 -5.67 -2.75
C GLU A 171 -14.68 -4.72 -2.14
N ASP A 172 -15.42 -5.22 -1.16
CA ASP A 172 -16.37 -4.49 -0.31
C ASP A 172 -16.39 -5.21 1.05
N LYS A 173 -15.49 -4.78 1.97
CA LYS A 173 -15.29 -5.49 3.23
C LYS A 173 -14.77 -4.61 4.36
N GLU A 174 -15.00 -5.06 5.58
CA GLU A 174 -14.36 -4.48 6.75
C GLU A 174 -12.92 -5.04 6.92
N LEU A 175 -12.02 -4.14 7.30
CA LEU A 175 -10.64 -4.43 7.64
C LEU A 175 -10.42 -4.22 9.14
N GLY A 176 -9.84 -5.22 9.79
CA GLY A 176 -9.36 -5.15 11.17
C GLY A 176 -7.84 -5.04 11.23
N VAL A 177 -7.32 -4.97 12.44
CA VAL A 177 -5.88 -4.91 12.73
C VAL A 177 -5.13 -6.06 12.07
N GLY A 178 -4.01 -5.76 11.41
CA GLY A 178 -3.20 -6.70 10.65
C GLY A 178 -3.67 -6.96 9.21
N ALA A 179 -4.88 -6.48 8.84
CA ALA A 179 -5.35 -6.61 7.46
C ALA A 179 -4.52 -5.76 6.51
N VAL A 180 -4.23 -6.32 5.34
CA VAL A 180 -3.43 -5.69 4.28
C VAL A 180 -4.26 -5.57 3.01
N THR A 181 -4.11 -4.46 2.30
CA THR A 181 -4.60 -4.25 0.95
C THR A 181 -3.49 -3.67 0.09
N THR A 182 -3.53 -3.96 -1.20
CA THR A 182 -2.57 -3.41 -2.17
C THR A 182 -3.31 -2.84 -3.38
N VAL A 183 -2.70 -1.88 -4.04
CA VAL A 183 -3.20 -1.26 -5.27
C VAL A 183 -2.07 -1.04 -6.26
N SER A 184 -2.37 -1.08 -7.56
CA SER A 184 -1.46 -0.66 -8.62
C SER A 184 -2.27 -0.24 -9.85
N ASP A 185 -1.60 0.21 -10.90
CA ASP A 185 -2.25 0.56 -12.17
C ASP A 185 -2.98 -0.63 -12.81
N HIS A 186 -2.58 -1.86 -12.48
CA HIS A 186 -3.02 -3.07 -13.17
C HIS A 186 -3.85 -4.03 -12.28
N ARG A 187 -4.01 -3.73 -11.00
CA ARG A 187 -4.85 -4.52 -10.07
C ARG A 187 -5.38 -3.65 -8.95
N THR A 188 -6.70 -3.69 -8.74
CA THR A 188 -7.39 -2.96 -7.66
C THR A 188 -7.03 -1.47 -7.61
N ASN A 189 -6.89 -0.83 -8.78
CA ASN A 189 -6.37 0.52 -8.93
C ASN A 189 -7.10 1.57 -8.09
N ILE A 190 -8.43 1.49 -8.06
CA ILE A 190 -9.25 2.45 -7.31
C ILE A 190 -9.53 1.88 -5.92
N HIS A 191 -9.37 2.72 -4.91
CA HIS A 191 -9.67 2.34 -3.54
C HIS A 191 -10.29 3.49 -2.74
N TRP A 192 -10.98 3.11 -1.70
CA TRP A 192 -11.68 3.99 -0.77
C TRP A 192 -11.70 3.33 0.60
N PHE A 193 -11.36 4.08 1.66
CA PHE A 193 -11.44 3.61 3.04
C PHE A 193 -12.30 4.55 3.86
N ARG A 194 -13.11 4.00 4.77
CA ARG A 194 -13.87 4.76 5.76
C ARG A 194 -13.62 4.22 7.15
N ALA A 195 -13.23 5.07 8.08
CA ALA A 195 -13.00 4.71 9.46
C ALA A 195 -14.31 4.32 10.18
N LEU A 196 -14.38 3.10 10.72
CA LEU A 196 -15.53 2.57 11.47
C LEU A 196 -15.37 2.70 12.99
N SER A 197 -14.15 2.92 13.46
CA SER A 197 -13.79 3.12 14.85
C SER A 197 -12.96 4.38 15.05
N GLU A 198 -12.66 4.75 16.30
CA GLU A 198 -11.82 5.89 16.64
C GLU A 198 -10.76 5.49 17.67
N PRO A 199 -9.49 5.80 17.42
CA PRO A 199 -8.92 6.20 16.14
C PRO A 199 -8.69 4.99 15.20
N VAL A 200 -8.53 5.28 13.91
CA VAL A 200 -7.98 4.34 12.94
C VAL A 200 -6.58 4.78 12.57
N PHE A 201 -5.62 3.84 12.62
CA PHE A 201 -4.26 4.05 12.14
C PHE A 201 -3.90 3.00 11.09
N MET A 202 -3.25 3.46 10.01
CA MET A 202 -2.74 2.59 8.95
C MET A 202 -1.27 2.91 8.66
N PHE A 203 -0.50 1.88 8.39
CA PHE A 203 0.81 1.99 7.77
C PHE A 203 0.65 1.84 6.26
N ASN A 204 1.27 2.74 5.52
CA ASN A 204 1.24 2.74 4.07
C ASN A 204 2.65 2.74 3.50
N ILE A 205 2.83 2.06 2.39
CA ILE A 205 4.01 2.17 1.54
C ILE A 205 3.55 2.57 0.14
N GLY A 206 4.08 3.69 -0.35
CA GLY A 206 3.84 4.19 -1.70
C GLY A 206 5.09 4.06 -2.57
N VAL A 207 4.93 3.52 -3.77
CA VAL A 207 5.96 3.52 -4.81
C VAL A 207 5.48 4.42 -5.94
N PHE A 208 5.99 5.64 -5.97
CA PHE A 208 5.56 6.68 -6.92
C PHE A 208 6.49 6.71 -8.13
N ARG A 209 5.94 7.07 -9.31
CA ARG A 209 6.73 7.20 -10.54
C ARG A 209 7.55 5.95 -10.83
N ILE A 210 6.88 4.80 -10.86
CA ILE A 210 7.51 3.49 -11.09
C ILE A 210 8.30 3.52 -12.41
N ASN A 211 7.67 4.04 -13.48
CA ASN A 211 8.33 4.28 -14.77
C ASN A 211 8.57 5.79 -14.96
N PRO A 212 9.82 6.28 -14.95
CA PRO A 212 10.12 7.70 -15.11
C PRO A 212 9.65 8.32 -16.42
N SER A 213 9.42 7.51 -17.46
CA SER A 213 8.96 7.98 -18.78
C SER A 213 7.44 8.12 -18.89
N GLU A 214 6.68 7.62 -17.90
CA GLU A 214 5.23 7.69 -17.89
C GLU A 214 4.69 8.85 -17.05
N ALA A 215 3.53 9.36 -17.42
CA ALA A 215 2.83 10.36 -16.63
C ALA A 215 2.47 9.80 -15.26
N PHE A 216 2.65 10.62 -14.23
CA PHE A 216 2.25 10.31 -12.86
C PHE A 216 1.00 11.09 -12.48
N ASN A 217 0.02 10.42 -11.90
CA ASN A 217 -1.14 11.06 -11.26
C ASN A 217 -1.28 10.51 -9.84
N GLY A 218 -1.16 11.38 -8.85
CA GLY A 218 -1.23 11.01 -7.44
C GLY A 218 -2.61 10.54 -7.02
N ARG A 219 -3.66 11.34 -7.32
CA ARG A 219 -5.06 10.98 -7.04
C ARG A 219 -5.95 11.37 -8.21
N ASP A 220 -6.63 10.39 -8.76
CA ASP A 220 -7.65 10.51 -9.79
C ASP A 220 -9.00 10.19 -9.11
N CYS A 221 -9.62 11.23 -8.51
CA CYS A 221 -10.82 11.06 -7.72
C CYS A 221 -12.05 10.81 -8.59
N ILE A 222 -12.93 9.95 -8.13
CA ILE A 222 -14.16 9.58 -8.83
C ILE A 222 -15.36 9.51 -7.88
N ASP A 223 -16.55 9.55 -8.45
CA ASP A 223 -17.84 9.39 -7.78
C ASP A 223 -18.45 8.01 -8.08
N PRO A 224 -18.11 6.93 -7.35
CA PRO A 224 -18.64 5.61 -7.62
C PRO A 224 -20.10 5.42 -7.19
N LEU A 225 -20.57 6.14 -6.18
CA LEU A 225 -21.97 6.04 -5.70
C LEU A 225 -22.95 6.80 -6.60
N GLY A 226 -22.55 7.94 -7.15
CA GLY A 226 -23.32 8.69 -8.15
C GLY A 226 -23.11 8.16 -9.59
N GLY A 227 -22.31 7.12 -9.76
CA GLY A 227 -22.02 6.53 -11.08
C GLY A 227 -23.20 5.79 -11.70
N GLU A 228 -23.27 5.80 -13.04
CA GLU A 228 -24.21 5.03 -13.81
C GLU A 228 -23.91 3.52 -13.71
N LYS A 229 -24.89 2.74 -13.27
CA LYS A 229 -24.77 1.28 -13.22
C LYS A 229 -24.96 0.71 -14.61
N LEU A 230 -23.92 0.06 -15.12
CA LEU A 230 -23.89 -0.60 -16.41
C LEU A 230 -24.19 -2.10 -16.28
N LYS A 231 -24.24 -2.81 -17.42
CA LYS A 231 -24.34 -4.26 -17.44
C LYS A 231 -23.12 -4.90 -16.77
N ASP A 232 -23.25 -6.15 -16.36
CA ASP A 232 -22.19 -6.98 -15.78
C ASP A 232 -21.56 -6.40 -14.50
N GLY A 233 -22.34 -5.59 -13.75
CA GLY A 233 -21.92 -5.00 -12.48
C GLY A 233 -20.90 -3.88 -12.61
N LEU A 234 -20.68 -3.35 -13.82
CA LEU A 234 -19.81 -2.21 -14.04
C LEU A 234 -20.48 -0.91 -13.60
N ILE A 235 -19.65 0.07 -13.26
CA ILE A 235 -20.08 1.42 -12.87
C ILE A 235 -19.31 2.42 -13.74
N ARG A 236 -20.02 3.31 -14.42
CA ARG A 236 -19.43 4.45 -15.12
C ARG A 236 -19.43 5.66 -14.16
N ALA A 237 -18.31 5.84 -13.45
CA ALA A 237 -18.13 6.85 -12.41
C ALA A 237 -17.54 8.13 -12.99
N ARG A 238 -18.09 9.28 -12.61
CA ARG A 238 -17.58 10.59 -13.02
C ARG A 238 -16.26 10.89 -12.28
N ARG A 239 -15.28 11.47 -13.00
CA ARG A 239 -14.11 12.09 -12.38
C ARG A 239 -14.53 13.36 -11.67
N ILE A 240 -14.01 13.57 -10.48
CA ILE A 240 -14.31 14.73 -9.64
C ILE A 240 -13.03 15.34 -9.08
N GLU A 241 -13.08 16.60 -8.76
CA GLU A 241 -11.99 17.27 -8.05
C GLU A 241 -11.88 16.78 -6.62
N ILE A 242 -10.66 16.79 -6.07
CA ILE A 242 -10.39 16.32 -4.70
C ILE A 242 -11.28 17.01 -3.66
N LYS A 243 -11.56 18.30 -3.82
CA LYS A 243 -12.44 19.06 -2.93
C LYS A 243 -13.88 18.55 -2.98
N GLU A 244 -14.38 18.21 -4.16
CA GLU A 244 -15.71 17.60 -4.33
C GLU A 244 -15.73 16.19 -3.73
N ALA A 245 -14.66 15.41 -3.91
CA ALA A 245 -14.55 14.08 -3.31
C ALA A 245 -14.63 14.12 -1.79
N TYR A 246 -13.94 15.07 -1.13
CA TYR A 246 -14.09 15.24 0.32
C TYR A 246 -15.48 15.72 0.73
N ALA A 247 -16.13 16.57 -0.04
CA ALA A 247 -17.49 17.00 0.24
C ALA A 247 -18.50 15.84 0.19
N LEU A 248 -18.33 14.90 -0.74
CA LEU A 248 -19.22 13.75 -0.94
C LEU A 248 -18.90 12.57 -0.03
N TYR A 249 -17.62 12.31 0.22
CA TYR A 249 -17.15 11.07 0.82
C TYR A 249 -16.33 11.26 2.10
N GLY A 250 -15.82 12.45 2.36
CA GLY A 250 -14.87 12.69 3.45
C GLY A 250 -15.44 12.48 4.83
N LYS A 251 -16.75 12.68 5.02
CA LYS A 251 -17.43 12.54 6.30
C LYS A 251 -18.80 11.87 6.13
N SER A 252 -19.18 11.00 7.06
CA SER A 252 -20.52 10.38 7.17
C SER A 252 -21.16 10.70 8.50
#